data_4c98f052e1d2d7b3a96922026bb7ddc4
#
_entry.id   4c98f052e1d2d7b3a96922026bb7ddc4
#
_cell.length_a   1.000
_cell.length_b   1.000
_cell.length_c   1.000
_cell.angle_alpha   90.00
_cell.angle_beta   90.00
_cell.angle_gamma   90.00
#
_symmetry.space_group_name_H-M   'P 1'
#
loop_
_entity.id
_entity.type
_entity.pdbx_description
1 polymer ?
#
loop_
_entity_poly.entity_id
_entity_poly.type
_entity_poly.pdbx_seq_one_letter_code
_entity_poly.pdbx_strand_id
1 'polypeptide(L)'
;MLLRNGLFFVDDHFWEKLCVRLGTGRVTAMDEGLAPLAGEAVIDLQGDFVLPGFVDAHIHAFRGHDTMQGEDAIRQMARELYQEGVAAFLPTTMSASVEDTRRVIAAIRRVMDTPEQRAARVLGAHMEAPFLSPEKAGAQRKEFFLHPSWEAFLDLTGGDIQAVRVITMAPELPSAEAFIRKAAENGIHVSIGHTAATDEQVHQAAEWGATRVTHTYNAQTPFTHRAPGVPGAALTDDRLFAEFIGDGVHLHDDAVKVLLRCKGADKAVAITDSMEAAGLPDGEYALGGQAVTVRGHEARLHDGTLAGSVLLMRQAFQNLMARYGQTPEAAVRICTENPARSIGASGFGTICVGANAPLTRWGKDFAWKGILG
;
A
#
# COMPACT_ATOMS: atom_id res chain seq x y z
N MET A 1 2.62 -12.42 25.36
CA MET A 1 4.08 -12.72 25.35
C MET A 1 4.87 -11.47 25.65
N LEU A 2 6.01 -11.60 26.32
CA LEU A 2 6.94 -10.50 26.60
C LEU A 2 8.17 -10.60 25.70
N LEU A 3 8.44 -9.55 24.93
CA LEU A 3 9.62 -9.39 24.07
C LEU A 3 10.66 -8.54 24.83
N ARG A 4 11.92 -8.98 24.85
CA ARG A 4 13.01 -8.25 25.50
C ARG A 4 14.35 -8.45 24.78
N ASN A 5 15.32 -7.61 25.14
CA ASN A 5 16.69 -7.67 24.58
C ASN A 5 16.70 -7.53 23.05
N GLY A 6 15.84 -6.68 22.48
CA GLY A 6 15.80 -6.32 21.06
C GLY A 6 15.99 -4.84 20.85
N LEU A 7 16.15 -4.47 19.58
CA LEU A 7 16.18 -3.09 19.10
C LEU A 7 14.80 -2.76 18.52
N PHE A 8 13.98 -2.06 19.28
CA PHE A 8 12.59 -1.72 18.89
C PHE A 8 12.54 -0.37 18.20
N PHE A 9 11.92 -0.32 17.02
CA PHE A 9 11.70 0.94 16.30
C PHE A 9 10.48 1.67 16.87
N VAL A 10 10.74 2.76 17.60
CA VAL A 10 9.73 3.59 18.28
C VAL A 10 10.11 5.05 18.11
N ASP A 11 9.15 5.90 17.74
CA ASP A 11 9.34 7.35 17.58
C ASP A 11 10.58 7.71 16.75
N ASP A 12 10.68 7.10 15.55
CA ASP A 12 11.74 7.33 14.55
C ASP A 12 13.16 6.86 14.91
N HIS A 13 13.33 6.08 15.98
CA HIS A 13 14.65 5.54 16.34
C HIS A 13 14.58 4.16 17.00
N PHE A 14 15.73 3.50 17.12
CA PHE A 14 15.85 2.18 17.73
C PHE A 14 16.18 2.28 19.22
N TRP A 15 15.35 1.63 20.05
CA TRP A 15 15.50 1.59 21.50
C TRP A 15 16.01 0.21 21.94
N GLU A 16 17.14 0.15 22.69
CA GLU A 16 17.80 -1.09 23.11
C GLU A 16 17.22 -1.70 24.41
N LYS A 17 16.78 -0.84 25.35
CA LYS A 17 16.36 -1.29 26.71
C LYS A 17 14.87 -1.53 26.84
N LEU A 18 14.13 -1.33 25.77
CA LEU A 18 12.68 -1.46 25.79
C LEU A 18 12.26 -2.92 25.88
N CYS A 19 11.23 -3.20 26.70
CA CYS A 19 10.47 -4.44 26.68
C CYS A 19 9.08 -4.17 26.13
N VAL A 20 8.58 -5.04 25.27
CA VAL A 20 7.25 -4.91 24.67
C VAL A 20 6.42 -6.14 24.98
N ARG A 21 5.21 -5.94 25.53
CA ARG A 21 4.26 -7.02 25.78
C ARG A 21 3.22 -7.05 24.68
N LEU A 22 3.08 -8.20 24.03
CA LEU A 22 2.02 -8.48 23.09
C LEU A 22 0.90 -9.28 23.78
N GLY A 23 -0.31 -8.76 23.71
CA GLY A 23 -1.55 -9.47 24.04
C GLY A 23 -2.22 -10.02 22.79
N THR A 24 -3.51 -10.23 22.81
CA THR A 24 -4.26 -10.76 21.66
C THR A 24 -4.25 -9.76 20.49
N GLY A 25 -3.29 -9.92 19.58
CA GLY A 25 -3.17 -9.11 18.37
C GLY A 25 -2.78 -7.64 18.56
N ARG A 26 -2.28 -7.24 19.76
CA ARG A 26 -1.92 -5.84 20.06
C ARG A 26 -0.75 -5.72 21.03
N VAL A 27 -0.06 -4.58 20.97
CA VAL A 27 0.86 -4.14 22.02
C VAL A 27 0.06 -3.71 23.24
N THR A 28 0.28 -4.35 24.40
CA THR A 28 -0.47 -4.10 25.63
C THR A 28 0.32 -3.34 26.69
N ALA A 29 1.64 -3.38 26.63
CA ALA A 29 2.53 -2.60 27.51
C ALA A 29 3.90 -2.41 26.86
N MET A 30 4.55 -1.29 27.20
CA MET A 30 5.91 -0.96 26.80
C MET A 30 6.60 -0.26 27.98
N ASP A 31 7.75 -0.74 28.40
CA ASP A 31 8.58 -0.14 29.47
C ASP A 31 9.96 -0.81 29.49
N GLU A 32 10.97 -0.15 30.05
CA GLU A 32 12.33 -0.72 30.22
C GLU A 32 12.38 -1.85 31.26
N GLY A 33 11.48 -1.85 32.23
CA GLY A 33 11.49 -2.73 33.39
C GLY A 33 10.35 -3.75 33.45
N LEU A 34 9.69 -4.11 32.34
CA LEU A 34 8.57 -5.05 32.37
C LEU A 34 8.99 -6.44 32.88
N ALA A 35 8.42 -6.84 34.04
CA ALA A 35 8.57 -8.19 34.54
C ALA A 35 7.59 -9.16 33.84
N PRO A 36 7.99 -10.42 33.59
CA PRO A 36 7.08 -11.44 33.09
C PRO A 36 5.89 -11.65 34.02
N LEU A 37 4.70 -11.83 33.47
CA LEU A 37 3.51 -12.26 34.20
C LEU A 37 3.53 -13.78 34.42
N ALA A 38 2.78 -14.27 35.39
CA ALA A 38 2.67 -15.71 35.65
C ALA A 38 2.20 -16.47 34.41
N GLY A 39 3.00 -17.42 33.92
CA GLY A 39 2.69 -18.23 32.74
C GLY A 39 2.90 -17.49 31.39
N GLU A 40 3.43 -16.27 31.41
CA GLU A 40 3.70 -15.52 30.19
C GLU A 40 4.94 -16.06 29.45
N ALA A 41 4.81 -16.30 28.14
CA ALA A 41 5.95 -16.63 27.28
C ALA A 41 6.88 -15.42 27.18
N VAL A 42 8.18 -15.63 27.40
CA VAL A 42 9.22 -14.61 27.27
C VAL A 42 10.10 -14.96 26.07
N ILE A 43 10.24 -14.02 25.14
CA ILE A 43 11.10 -14.14 23.97
C ILE A 43 12.31 -13.22 24.15
N ASP A 44 13.50 -13.84 24.23
CA ASP A 44 14.77 -13.12 24.18
C ASP A 44 15.15 -12.89 22.69
N LEU A 45 15.22 -11.64 22.30
CA LEU A 45 15.48 -11.26 20.90
C LEU A 45 16.97 -11.21 20.55
N GLN A 46 17.87 -11.28 21.53
CA GLN A 46 19.34 -11.36 21.33
C GLN A 46 19.94 -10.24 20.47
N GLY A 47 19.34 -9.05 20.57
CA GLY A 47 19.75 -7.86 19.81
C GLY A 47 19.19 -7.80 18.38
N ASP A 48 18.18 -8.60 18.06
CA ASP A 48 17.47 -8.49 16.79
C ASP A 48 16.62 -7.20 16.75
N PHE A 49 16.41 -6.68 15.54
CA PHE A 49 15.53 -5.56 15.31
C PHE A 49 14.05 -6.00 15.32
N VAL A 50 13.22 -5.15 15.91
CA VAL A 50 11.77 -5.31 15.92
C VAL A 50 11.14 -4.06 15.33
N LEU A 51 10.39 -4.25 14.24
CA LEU A 51 9.73 -3.18 13.50
C LEU A 51 8.22 -3.35 13.57
N PRO A 52 7.43 -2.26 13.37
CA PRO A 52 6.00 -2.39 13.14
C PRO A 52 5.73 -3.29 11.93
N GLY A 53 4.59 -3.90 11.88
CA GLY A 53 4.14 -4.59 10.67
C GLY A 53 3.93 -3.61 9.52
N PHE A 54 4.20 -4.08 8.31
CA PHE A 54 4.06 -3.30 7.09
C PHE A 54 2.60 -2.91 6.82
N VAL A 55 2.41 -1.81 6.10
CA VAL A 55 1.11 -1.41 5.57
C VAL A 55 1.21 -1.32 4.05
N ASP A 56 0.41 -2.11 3.33
CA ASP A 56 0.38 -2.09 1.87
C ASP A 56 -0.90 -1.40 1.38
N ALA A 57 -0.76 -0.16 0.93
CA ALA A 57 -1.89 0.66 0.53
C ALA A 57 -2.32 0.47 -0.94
N HIS A 58 -1.64 -0.44 -1.67
CA HIS A 58 -1.94 -0.73 -3.07
C HIS A 58 -1.49 -2.15 -3.42
N ILE A 59 -2.45 -3.08 -3.48
CA ILE A 59 -2.21 -4.50 -3.75
C ILE A 59 -3.45 -5.14 -4.39
N HIS A 60 -3.31 -5.72 -5.58
CA HIS A 60 -4.42 -6.37 -6.30
C HIS A 60 -4.63 -7.82 -5.90
N ALA A 61 -3.53 -8.55 -5.73
CA ALA A 61 -3.59 -9.99 -5.49
C ALA A 61 -2.33 -10.49 -4.78
N PHE A 62 -2.43 -11.70 -4.21
CA PHE A 62 -1.31 -12.36 -3.54
C PHE A 62 -1.47 -13.88 -3.55
N ARG A 63 -0.42 -14.64 -3.92
CA ARG A 63 -0.35 -16.11 -3.89
C ARG A 63 -1.57 -16.80 -4.49
N GLY A 64 -1.96 -16.38 -5.70
CA GLY A 64 -3.07 -16.99 -6.44
C GLY A 64 -4.47 -16.47 -6.04
N HIS A 65 -4.56 -15.50 -5.15
CA HIS A 65 -5.81 -14.90 -4.70
C HIS A 65 -5.88 -13.44 -5.15
N ASP A 66 -6.93 -13.09 -5.89
CA ASP A 66 -7.16 -11.75 -6.45
C ASP A 66 -8.35 -11.07 -5.74
N THR A 67 -8.23 -9.79 -5.45
CA THR A 67 -9.28 -8.97 -4.85
C THR A 67 -10.60 -9.09 -5.61
N MET A 68 -10.56 -9.16 -6.95
CA MET A 68 -11.75 -9.25 -7.79
C MET A 68 -12.49 -10.60 -7.66
N GLN A 69 -11.86 -11.63 -7.09
CA GLN A 69 -12.51 -12.91 -6.80
C GLN A 69 -13.49 -12.82 -5.61
N GLY A 70 -13.33 -11.80 -4.72
CA GLY A 70 -14.26 -11.51 -3.64
C GLY A 70 -13.82 -12.00 -2.27
N GLU A 71 -14.78 -12.23 -1.36
CA GLU A 71 -14.54 -12.35 0.08
C GLU A 71 -13.52 -13.42 0.48
N ASP A 72 -13.68 -14.65 -0.03
CA ASP A 72 -12.80 -15.77 0.34
C ASP A 72 -11.35 -15.52 -0.09
N ALA A 73 -11.14 -14.98 -1.29
CA ALA A 73 -9.83 -14.62 -1.78
C ALA A 73 -9.18 -13.51 -0.93
N ILE A 74 -9.93 -12.45 -0.60
CA ILE A 74 -9.44 -11.36 0.26
C ILE A 74 -9.06 -11.88 1.64
N ARG A 75 -9.83 -12.81 2.22
CA ARG A 75 -9.49 -13.46 3.49
C ARG A 75 -8.20 -14.29 3.40
N GLN A 76 -8.01 -15.02 2.29
CA GLN A 76 -6.76 -15.75 2.06
C GLN A 76 -5.58 -14.80 1.89
N MET A 77 -5.73 -13.75 1.08
CA MET A 77 -4.71 -12.70 0.99
C MET A 77 -4.34 -12.16 2.39
N ALA A 78 -5.32 -11.86 3.22
CA ALA A 78 -5.11 -11.33 4.56
C ALA A 78 -4.28 -12.28 5.44
N ARG A 79 -4.56 -13.59 5.41
CA ARG A 79 -3.80 -14.61 6.16
C ARG A 79 -2.37 -14.76 5.65
N GLU A 80 -2.19 -14.82 4.33
CA GLU A 80 -0.88 -14.98 3.70
C GLU A 80 0.00 -13.73 3.88
N LEU A 81 -0.57 -12.54 3.71
CA LEU A 81 0.12 -11.26 3.92
C LEU A 81 0.57 -11.09 5.37
N TYR A 82 -0.23 -11.54 6.34
CA TYR A 82 0.16 -11.53 7.75
C TYR A 82 1.46 -12.33 7.98
N GLN A 83 1.61 -13.49 7.34
CA GLN A 83 2.83 -14.29 7.45
C GLN A 83 4.07 -13.61 6.84
N GLU A 84 3.86 -12.69 5.88
CA GLU A 84 4.91 -11.86 5.29
C GLU A 84 5.16 -10.55 6.09
N GLY A 85 4.51 -10.39 7.26
CA GLY A 85 4.70 -9.25 8.15
C GLY A 85 3.84 -8.02 7.81
N VAL A 86 2.84 -8.16 6.95
CA VAL A 86 1.88 -7.09 6.66
C VAL A 86 0.83 -7.04 7.77
N ALA A 87 0.72 -5.92 8.46
CA ALA A 87 -0.28 -5.70 9.51
C ALA A 87 -1.62 -5.23 8.93
N ALA A 88 -1.58 -4.48 7.85
CA ALA A 88 -2.78 -3.96 7.20
C ALA A 88 -2.55 -3.73 5.70
N PHE A 89 -3.64 -3.79 4.93
CA PHE A 89 -3.59 -3.54 3.50
C PHE A 89 -4.91 -2.99 2.97
N LEU A 90 -4.88 -2.44 1.75
CA LEU A 90 -6.06 -2.08 0.99
C LEU A 90 -6.18 -3.03 -0.21
N PRO A 91 -7.12 -4.00 -0.19
CA PRO A 91 -7.46 -4.74 -1.40
C PRO A 91 -7.79 -3.77 -2.52
N THR A 92 -7.05 -3.85 -3.63
CA THR A 92 -7.15 -2.90 -4.74
C THR A 92 -7.96 -3.50 -5.88
N THR A 93 -8.98 -2.77 -6.36
CA THR A 93 -9.82 -3.23 -7.46
C THR A 93 -9.17 -2.96 -8.81
N MET A 94 -9.50 -3.79 -9.80
CA MET A 94 -9.25 -3.55 -11.22
C MET A 94 -10.48 -2.96 -11.90
N SER A 95 -10.30 -2.39 -13.11
CA SER A 95 -11.42 -1.98 -13.95
C SER A 95 -12.33 -3.16 -14.29
N ALA A 96 -13.61 -3.03 -13.96
CA ALA A 96 -14.63 -4.07 -14.13
C ALA A 96 -16.03 -3.44 -14.36
N SER A 97 -17.03 -4.29 -14.60
CA SER A 97 -18.42 -3.83 -14.66
C SER A 97 -18.85 -3.18 -13.32
N VAL A 98 -19.86 -2.33 -13.37
CA VAL A 98 -20.46 -1.73 -12.15
C VAL A 98 -20.92 -2.81 -11.19
N GLU A 99 -21.52 -3.88 -11.71
CA GLU A 99 -22.02 -5.02 -10.91
C GLU A 99 -20.87 -5.75 -10.21
N ASP A 100 -19.78 -6.08 -10.93
CA ASP A 100 -18.62 -6.76 -10.34
C ASP A 100 -17.91 -5.88 -9.32
N THR A 101 -17.73 -4.59 -9.63
CA THR A 101 -17.14 -3.64 -8.68
C THR A 101 -17.96 -3.56 -7.40
N ARG A 102 -19.29 -3.41 -7.51
CA ARG A 102 -20.20 -3.39 -6.36
C ARG A 102 -20.10 -4.66 -5.53
N ARG A 103 -20.07 -5.84 -6.19
CA ARG A 103 -19.91 -7.14 -5.53
C ARG A 103 -18.60 -7.21 -4.73
N VAL A 104 -17.49 -6.74 -5.30
CA VAL A 104 -16.19 -6.75 -4.65
C VAL A 104 -16.12 -5.76 -3.49
N ILE A 105 -16.64 -4.54 -3.66
CA ILE A 105 -16.70 -3.54 -2.57
C ILE A 105 -17.52 -4.07 -1.39
N ALA A 106 -18.65 -4.72 -1.65
CA ALA A 106 -19.45 -5.37 -0.61
C ALA A 106 -18.69 -6.53 0.08
N ALA A 107 -17.87 -7.29 -0.66
CA ALA A 107 -17.03 -8.34 -0.11
C ALA A 107 -15.93 -7.74 0.80
N ILE A 108 -15.25 -6.68 0.36
CA ILE A 108 -14.26 -5.95 1.18
C ILE A 108 -14.91 -5.47 2.49
N ARG A 109 -16.12 -4.89 2.42
CA ARG A 109 -16.85 -4.45 3.61
C ARG A 109 -17.08 -5.58 4.60
N ARG A 110 -17.52 -6.75 4.14
CA ARG A 110 -17.73 -7.92 5.02
C ARG A 110 -16.45 -8.36 5.72
N VAL A 111 -15.31 -8.35 5.00
CA VAL A 111 -14.02 -8.69 5.61
C VAL A 111 -13.58 -7.63 6.64
N MET A 112 -13.82 -6.35 6.37
CA MET A 112 -13.57 -5.27 7.35
C MET A 112 -14.36 -5.47 8.63
N ASP A 113 -15.64 -5.82 8.53
CA ASP A 113 -16.55 -5.96 9.68
C ASP A 113 -16.30 -7.23 10.49
N THR A 114 -15.71 -8.25 9.89
CA THR A 114 -15.43 -9.55 10.53
C THR A 114 -13.95 -9.93 10.40
N PRO A 115 -13.05 -9.14 11.02
CA PRO A 115 -11.62 -9.39 10.92
C PRO A 115 -11.20 -10.67 11.63
N GLU A 116 -10.29 -11.41 11.01
CA GLU A 116 -9.74 -12.64 11.56
C GLU A 116 -8.52 -12.38 12.45
N GLN A 117 -8.28 -13.31 13.39
CA GLN A 117 -7.03 -13.33 14.14
C GLN A 117 -5.89 -13.85 13.23
N ARG A 118 -4.68 -13.32 13.40
CA ARG A 118 -3.49 -13.68 12.62
C ARG A 118 -3.69 -13.52 11.11
N ALA A 119 -4.40 -12.46 10.74
CA ALA A 119 -4.61 -12.00 9.37
C ALA A 119 -4.34 -10.50 9.30
N ALA A 120 -3.78 -10.03 8.19
CA ALA A 120 -3.57 -8.61 7.92
C ALA A 120 -4.94 -7.91 7.89
N ARG A 121 -5.02 -6.73 8.51
CA ARG A 121 -6.26 -5.98 8.60
C ARG A 121 -6.63 -5.35 7.26
N VAL A 122 -7.81 -5.60 6.77
CA VAL A 122 -8.39 -4.86 5.65
C VAL A 122 -8.92 -3.52 6.18
N LEU A 123 -8.39 -2.41 5.65
CA LEU A 123 -8.72 -1.05 6.13
C LEU A 123 -9.70 -0.30 5.22
N GLY A 124 -10.14 -0.93 4.15
CA GLY A 124 -11.01 -0.40 3.11
C GLY A 124 -10.50 -0.81 1.74
N ALA A 125 -11.27 -0.49 0.70
CA ALA A 125 -10.85 -0.66 -0.67
C ALA A 125 -9.93 0.46 -1.12
N HIS A 126 -8.95 0.13 -1.96
CA HIS A 126 -8.39 1.05 -2.92
C HIS A 126 -9.09 0.83 -4.27
N MET A 127 -9.93 1.74 -4.70
CA MET A 127 -10.55 1.69 -6.02
C MET A 127 -9.58 2.30 -7.04
N GLU A 128 -8.87 1.47 -7.82
CA GLU A 128 -7.94 1.99 -8.83
C GLU A 128 -8.63 2.39 -10.15
N ALA A 129 -9.87 2.02 -10.32
CA ALA A 129 -10.72 2.37 -11.46
C ALA A 129 -12.12 2.71 -10.94
N PRO A 130 -13.02 3.30 -11.75
CA PRO A 130 -12.99 3.44 -13.21
C PRO A 130 -12.69 4.85 -13.75
N PHE A 131 -12.38 5.84 -12.92
CA PHE A 131 -12.24 7.25 -13.32
C PHE A 131 -10.86 7.57 -13.87
N LEU A 132 -10.43 6.81 -14.86
CA LEU A 132 -9.06 6.83 -15.42
C LEU A 132 -9.03 7.40 -16.83
N SER A 133 -7.87 7.94 -17.23
CA SER A 133 -7.63 8.42 -18.59
C SER A 133 -7.44 7.26 -19.56
N PRO A 134 -8.22 7.19 -20.67
CA PRO A 134 -8.01 6.15 -21.67
C PRO A 134 -6.62 6.18 -22.34
N GLU A 135 -5.94 7.33 -22.28
CA GLU A 135 -4.58 7.48 -22.82
C GLU A 135 -3.53 6.80 -21.92
N LYS A 136 -3.83 6.61 -20.65
CA LYS A 136 -2.93 6.10 -19.62
C LYS A 136 -3.48 4.85 -18.90
N ALA A 137 -4.19 4.02 -19.65
CA ALA A 137 -4.87 2.85 -19.10
C ALA A 137 -3.91 1.82 -18.46
N GLY A 138 -2.66 1.68 -18.95
CA GLY A 138 -1.79 0.60 -18.48
C GLY A 138 -2.46 -0.76 -18.67
N ALA A 139 -2.50 -1.58 -17.63
CA ALA A 139 -3.19 -2.88 -17.62
C ALA A 139 -4.70 -2.78 -17.34
N GLN A 140 -5.25 -1.57 -17.13
CA GLN A 140 -6.68 -1.38 -16.87
C GLN A 140 -7.49 -1.47 -18.18
N ARG A 141 -8.68 -2.05 -18.13
CA ARG A 141 -9.55 -2.30 -19.29
C ARG A 141 -10.43 -1.08 -19.57
N LYS A 142 -10.16 -0.38 -20.68
CA LYS A 142 -10.76 0.91 -21.07
C LYS A 142 -12.28 0.87 -21.24
N GLU A 143 -12.83 -0.30 -21.60
CA GLU A 143 -14.26 -0.49 -21.81
C GLU A 143 -15.10 -0.29 -20.55
N PHE A 144 -14.46 -0.31 -19.37
CA PHE A 144 -15.11 -0.07 -18.08
C PHE A 144 -14.85 1.34 -17.52
N PHE A 145 -14.15 2.20 -18.24
CA PHE A 145 -13.89 3.55 -17.75
C PHE A 145 -15.14 4.42 -17.78
N LEU A 146 -15.32 5.18 -16.72
CA LEU A 146 -16.44 6.08 -16.53
C LEU A 146 -15.93 7.53 -16.30
N HIS A 147 -16.80 8.50 -16.57
CA HIS A 147 -16.54 9.86 -16.14
C HIS A 147 -16.77 10.01 -14.63
N PRO A 148 -15.93 10.79 -13.91
CA PRO A 148 -16.10 11.03 -12.48
C PRO A 148 -17.46 11.67 -12.18
N SER A 149 -18.25 10.98 -11.37
CA SER A 149 -19.46 11.55 -10.78
C SER A 149 -19.76 10.88 -9.45
N TRP A 150 -20.37 11.63 -8.54
CA TRP A 150 -20.77 11.06 -7.25
C TRP A 150 -21.85 10.00 -7.38
N GLU A 151 -22.74 10.12 -8.35
CA GLU A 151 -23.79 9.15 -8.66
C GLU A 151 -23.17 7.82 -9.11
N ALA A 152 -22.25 7.85 -10.09
CA ALA A 152 -21.53 6.65 -10.53
C ALA A 152 -20.75 6.00 -9.37
N PHE A 153 -20.15 6.79 -8.49
CA PHE A 153 -19.44 6.27 -7.32
C PHE A 153 -20.40 5.58 -6.33
N LEU A 154 -21.58 6.14 -6.09
CA LEU A 154 -22.61 5.50 -5.27
C LEU A 154 -23.10 4.20 -5.89
N ASP A 155 -23.23 4.15 -7.20
CA ASP A 155 -23.60 2.92 -7.93
C ASP A 155 -22.53 1.83 -7.79
N LEU A 156 -21.25 2.20 -7.94
CA LEU A 156 -20.10 1.29 -7.81
C LEU A 156 -19.97 0.73 -6.38
N THR A 157 -20.29 1.53 -5.38
CA THR A 157 -20.19 1.15 -3.96
C THR A 157 -21.48 0.55 -3.40
N GLY A 158 -22.58 0.54 -4.18
CA GLY A 158 -23.91 0.20 -3.65
C GLY A 158 -24.37 1.14 -2.53
N GLY A 159 -23.87 2.37 -2.50
CA GLY A 159 -24.11 3.36 -1.47
C GLY A 159 -23.23 3.26 -0.22
N ASP A 160 -22.44 2.20 -0.07
CA ASP A 160 -21.52 2.01 1.07
C ASP A 160 -20.15 2.66 0.80
N ILE A 161 -20.12 3.98 0.85
CA ILE A 161 -18.89 4.76 0.65
C ILE A 161 -17.83 4.51 1.72
N GLN A 162 -18.20 4.02 2.90
CA GLN A 162 -17.29 3.73 4.02
C GLN A 162 -16.43 2.48 3.76
N ALA A 163 -16.79 1.65 2.79
CA ALA A 163 -15.97 0.55 2.34
C ALA A 163 -14.75 1.02 1.52
N VAL A 164 -14.76 2.26 1.00
CA VAL A 164 -13.68 2.81 0.19
C VAL A 164 -12.79 3.72 1.02
N ARG A 165 -11.49 3.46 1.01
CA ARG A 165 -10.48 4.27 1.68
C ARG A 165 -9.73 5.18 0.72
N VAL A 166 -9.38 4.66 -0.44
CA VAL A 166 -8.64 5.37 -1.50
C VAL A 166 -9.35 5.18 -2.83
N ILE A 167 -9.36 6.22 -3.65
CA ILE A 167 -9.74 6.12 -5.07
C ILE A 167 -8.65 6.73 -5.94
N THR A 168 -8.17 5.97 -6.93
CA THR A 168 -7.28 6.48 -7.98
C THR A 168 -8.12 7.06 -9.12
N MET A 169 -7.75 8.26 -9.56
CA MET A 169 -8.42 8.91 -10.68
C MET A 169 -7.55 9.89 -11.46
N ALA A 170 -7.98 10.20 -12.67
CA ALA A 170 -7.40 11.17 -13.55
C ALA A 170 -8.06 12.55 -13.34
N PRO A 171 -7.33 13.57 -12.84
CA PRO A 171 -7.92 14.85 -12.47
C PRO A 171 -8.26 15.76 -13.67
N GLU A 172 -7.74 15.45 -14.86
CA GLU A 172 -8.08 16.15 -16.10
C GLU A 172 -9.46 15.79 -16.68
N LEU A 173 -10.10 14.75 -16.14
CA LEU A 173 -11.41 14.32 -16.63
C LEU A 173 -12.52 15.34 -16.27
N PRO A 174 -13.55 15.48 -17.13
CA PRO A 174 -14.70 16.33 -16.82
C PRO A 174 -15.30 16.00 -15.45
N SER A 175 -15.66 17.01 -14.69
CA SER A 175 -16.25 16.91 -13.33
C SER A 175 -15.31 16.39 -12.23
N ALA A 176 -14.02 16.23 -12.50
CA ALA A 176 -13.04 15.74 -11.51
C ALA A 176 -13.01 16.63 -10.25
N GLU A 177 -13.04 17.98 -10.39
CA GLU A 177 -13.06 18.89 -9.24
C GLU A 177 -14.21 18.59 -8.30
N ALA A 178 -15.43 18.52 -8.82
CA ALA A 178 -16.63 18.29 -8.00
C ALA A 178 -16.55 16.94 -7.29
N PHE A 179 -16.03 15.91 -7.97
CA PHE A 179 -15.85 14.59 -7.38
C PHE A 179 -14.77 14.60 -6.30
N ILE A 180 -13.57 15.17 -6.56
CA ILE A 180 -12.45 15.21 -5.61
C ILE A 180 -12.85 15.92 -4.33
N ARG A 181 -13.47 17.09 -4.43
CA ARG A 181 -13.99 17.84 -3.26
C ARG A 181 -14.96 16.99 -2.45
N LYS A 182 -15.92 16.36 -3.13
CA LYS A 182 -16.92 15.52 -2.47
C LYS A 182 -16.32 14.27 -1.81
N ALA A 183 -15.35 13.62 -2.44
CA ALA A 183 -14.62 12.49 -1.87
C ALA A 183 -13.85 12.90 -0.62
N ALA A 184 -13.11 14.00 -0.67
CA ALA A 184 -12.36 14.54 0.46
C ALA A 184 -13.28 14.91 1.65
N GLU A 185 -14.41 15.57 1.40
CA GLU A 185 -15.43 15.89 2.42
C GLU A 185 -15.97 14.65 3.13
N ASN A 186 -15.97 13.49 2.45
CA ASN A 186 -16.43 12.21 3.00
C ASN A 186 -15.30 11.34 3.54
N GLY A 187 -14.07 11.86 3.66
CA GLY A 187 -12.92 11.16 4.23
C GLY A 187 -12.31 10.10 3.31
N ILE A 188 -12.60 10.15 2.00
CA ILE A 188 -12.01 9.29 1.00
C ILE A 188 -10.76 9.98 0.45
N HIS A 189 -9.62 9.29 0.50
CA HIS A 189 -8.36 9.81 -0.02
C HIS A 189 -8.31 9.67 -1.54
N VAL A 190 -8.19 10.78 -2.24
CA VAL A 190 -8.03 10.76 -3.70
C VAL A 190 -6.55 10.67 -4.05
N SER A 191 -6.22 9.68 -4.90
CA SER A 191 -4.89 9.44 -5.45
C SER A 191 -4.90 9.74 -6.96
N ILE A 192 -3.94 10.53 -7.42
CA ILE A 192 -3.82 10.90 -8.83
C ILE A 192 -3.03 9.82 -9.55
N GLY A 193 -3.63 9.16 -10.54
CA GLY A 193 -3.00 8.08 -11.28
C GLY A 193 -3.74 7.72 -12.55
N HIS A 194 -3.10 6.95 -13.42
CA HIS A 194 -3.64 6.59 -14.75
C HIS A 194 -4.17 7.83 -15.48
N THR A 195 -3.31 8.84 -15.62
CA THR A 195 -3.70 10.20 -15.98
C THR A 195 -2.78 10.84 -17.02
N ALA A 196 -3.36 11.60 -17.92
CA ALA A 196 -2.68 12.46 -18.88
C ALA A 196 -2.57 13.92 -18.38
N ALA A 197 -2.80 14.16 -17.08
CA ALA A 197 -2.77 15.50 -16.48
C ALA A 197 -1.43 16.20 -16.64
N THR A 198 -1.48 17.53 -16.73
CA THR A 198 -0.31 18.40 -16.59
C THR A 198 0.04 18.58 -15.10
N ASP A 199 1.21 19.13 -14.81
CA ASP A 199 1.61 19.50 -13.44
C ASP A 199 0.65 20.51 -12.82
N GLU A 200 0.15 21.51 -13.58
CA GLU A 200 -0.84 22.47 -13.09
C GLU A 200 -2.14 21.79 -12.66
N GLN A 201 -2.62 20.81 -13.45
CA GLN A 201 -3.82 20.05 -13.13
C GLN A 201 -3.64 19.19 -11.88
N VAL A 202 -2.44 18.66 -11.65
CA VAL A 202 -2.11 17.91 -10.41
C VAL A 202 -2.12 18.84 -9.20
N HIS A 203 -1.50 20.03 -9.30
CA HIS A 203 -1.54 21.03 -8.22
C HIS A 203 -2.98 21.48 -7.91
N GLN A 204 -3.80 21.68 -8.92
CA GLN A 204 -5.22 22.00 -8.76
C GLN A 204 -5.96 20.85 -8.05
N ALA A 205 -5.71 19.59 -8.43
CA ALA A 205 -6.31 18.44 -7.77
C ALA A 205 -5.93 18.36 -6.28
N ALA A 206 -4.69 18.71 -5.93
CA ALA A 206 -4.26 18.83 -4.53
C ALA A 206 -5.00 19.97 -3.78
N GLU A 207 -5.31 21.08 -4.45
CA GLU A 207 -6.15 22.15 -3.88
C GLU A 207 -7.60 21.71 -3.68
N TRP A 208 -8.11 20.82 -4.51
CA TRP A 208 -9.45 20.24 -4.37
C TRP A 208 -9.54 19.19 -3.27
N GLY A 209 -8.39 18.64 -2.81
CA GLY A 209 -8.33 17.67 -1.73
C GLY A 209 -7.69 16.34 -2.09
N ALA A 210 -7.07 16.19 -3.26
CA ALA A 210 -6.24 15.02 -3.54
C ALA A 210 -4.99 15.02 -2.65
N THR A 211 -4.62 13.88 -2.11
CA THR A 211 -3.54 13.75 -1.12
C THR A 211 -2.43 12.78 -1.52
N ARG A 212 -2.57 12.08 -2.66
CA ARG A 212 -1.70 10.99 -3.07
C ARG A 212 -1.45 11.00 -4.57
N VAL A 213 -0.37 10.38 -4.98
CA VAL A 213 -0.08 10.03 -6.39
C VAL A 213 0.19 8.53 -6.46
N THR A 214 -0.56 7.83 -7.28
CA THR A 214 -0.52 6.38 -7.47
C THR A 214 0.70 6.00 -8.28
N HIS A 215 1.47 4.98 -7.84
CA HIS A 215 2.66 4.41 -8.51
C HIS A 215 3.40 5.42 -9.40
N THR A 216 3.88 6.51 -8.76
CA THR A 216 4.51 7.68 -9.41
C THR A 216 5.44 7.26 -10.55
N TYR A 217 5.36 7.97 -11.67
CA TYR A 217 5.96 7.72 -12.99
C TYR A 217 5.24 6.70 -13.88
N ASN A 218 4.50 5.73 -13.34
CA ASN A 218 3.84 4.70 -14.14
C ASN A 218 2.44 5.16 -14.57
N ALA A 219 2.08 4.89 -15.83
CA ALA A 219 0.80 5.28 -16.44
C ALA A 219 0.44 6.77 -16.24
N GLN A 220 1.42 7.67 -16.41
CA GLN A 220 1.31 9.12 -16.20
C GLN A 220 1.97 9.89 -17.35
N THR A 221 1.71 11.21 -17.46
CA THR A 221 2.52 12.12 -18.29
C THR A 221 3.95 12.14 -17.78
N PRO A 222 4.96 12.02 -18.68
CA PRO A 222 6.35 11.93 -18.26
C PRO A 222 6.89 13.28 -17.76
N PHE A 223 7.95 13.21 -16.92
CA PHE A 223 8.70 14.39 -16.51
C PHE A 223 9.61 14.88 -17.65
N THR A 224 9.46 16.16 -18.03
CA THR A 224 10.44 16.87 -18.86
C THR A 224 10.73 18.23 -18.23
N HIS A 225 11.85 18.86 -18.62
CA HIS A 225 12.28 20.14 -18.04
C HIS A 225 11.39 21.35 -18.37
N ARG A 226 10.46 21.24 -19.32
CA ARG A 226 9.50 22.29 -19.70
C ARG A 226 8.04 21.87 -19.49
N ALA A 227 7.78 20.58 -19.30
CA ALA A 227 6.48 20.03 -18.94
C ALA A 227 6.74 18.95 -17.89
N PRO A 228 6.80 19.32 -16.60
CA PRO A 228 7.17 18.40 -15.52
C PRO A 228 6.17 17.27 -15.32
N GLY A 229 4.95 17.45 -15.81
CA GLY A 229 3.89 16.46 -15.75
C GLY A 229 3.55 16.02 -14.33
N VAL A 230 2.89 14.88 -14.23
CA VAL A 230 2.47 14.33 -12.92
C VAL A 230 3.66 14.11 -11.97
N PRO A 231 4.79 13.50 -12.41
CA PRO A 231 5.93 13.31 -11.50
C PRO A 231 6.52 14.62 -10.97
N GLY A 232 6.57 15.67 -11.81
CA GLY A 232 7.07 16.98 -11.37
C GLY A 232 6.26 17.55 -10.22
N ALA A 233 4.93 17.59 -10.36
CA ALA A 233 4.05 18.04 -9.31
C ALA A 233 4.10 17.11 -8.07
N ALA A 234 4.07 15.79 -8.27
CA ALA A 234 4.16 14.82 -7.19
C ALA A 234 5.41 15.03 -6.30
N LEU A 235 6.55 15.31 -6.93
CA LEU A 235 7.85 15.47 -6.26
C LEU A 235 8.00 16.82 -5.55
N THR A 236 7.30 17.86 -5.99
CA THR A 236 7.46 19.24 -5.48
C THR A 236 6.32 19.71 -4.59
N ASP A 237 5.17 19.04 -4.59
CA ASP A 237 4.02 19.40 -3.75
C ASP A 237 4.03 18.61 -2.45
N ASP A 238 4.31 19.27 -1.32
CA ASP A 238 4.40 18.66 0.01
C ASP A 238 3.06 18.14 0.54
N ARG A 239 1.94 18.51 -0.07
CA ARG A 239 0.62 17.97 0.29
C ARG A 239 0.46 16.50 -0.13
N LEU A 240 1.15 16.09 -1.21
CA LEU A 240 1.00 14.80 -1.85
C LEU A 240 1.96 13.74 -1.30
N PHE A 241 1.44 12.59 -0.92
CA PHE A 241 2.22 11.37 -0.77
C PHE A 241 2.51 10.78 -2.15
N ALA A 242 3.72 10.32 -2.37
CA ALA A 242 4.12 9.68 -3.64
C ALA A 242 4.31 8.18 -3.43
N GLU A 243 3.41 7.38 -4.00
CA GLU A 243 3.58 5.93 -4.05
C GLU A 243 4.66 5.56 -5.06
N PHE A 244 5.40 4.48 -4.80
CA PHE A 244 6.32 3.90 -5.76
C PHE A 244 6.48 2.39 -5.56
N ILE A 245 6.73 1.68 -6.66
CA ILE A 245 7.03 0.25 -6.69
C ILE A 245 8.54 0.09 -6.69
N GLY A 246 9.10 -0.37 -5.56
CA GLY A 246 10.54 -0.44 -5.32
C GLY A 246 11.16 -1.78 -5.73
N ASP A 247 10.76 -2.36 -6.85
CA ASP A 247 11.21 -3.68 -7.35
C ASP A 247 12.43 -3.61 -8.29
N GLY A 248 12.72 -2.41 -8.83
CA GLY A 248 13.77 -2.19 -9.82
C GLY A 248 13.43 -2.68 -11.22
N VAL A 249 12.17 -2.95 -11.48
CA VAL A 249 11.59 -3.28 -12.79
C VAL A 249 10.73 -2.10 -13.28
N HIS A 250 9.79 -1.66 -12.45
CA HIS A 250 8.89 -0.55 -12.77
C HIS A 250 9.61 0.79 -12.87
N LEU A 251 10.66 0.99 -12.08
CA LEU A 251 11.43 2.22 -12.04
C LEU A 251 12.93 1.92 -12.09
N HIS A 252 13.65 2.73 -12.87
CA HIS A 252 15.11 2.77 -12.76
C HIS A 252 15.53 3.26 -11.36
N ASP A 253 16.62 2.75 -10.83
CA ASP A 253 17.10 3.07 -9.49
C ASP A 253 17.27 4.58 -9.25
N ASP A 254 17.75 5.31 -10.25
CA ASP A 254 17.93 6.76 -10.13
C ASP A 254 16.60 7.51 -10.07
N ALA A 255 15.52 7.02 -10.72
CA ALA A 255 14.19 7.61 -10.59
C ALA A 255 13.65 7.43 -9.16
N VAL A 256 13.83 6.25 -8.57
CA VAL A 256 13.48 6.02 -7.15
C VAL A 256 14.30 6.92 -6.22
N LYS A 257 15.62 7.03 -6.45
CA LYS A 257 16.49 7.91 -5.65
C LYS A 257 16.08 9.38 -5.74
N VAL A 258 15.64 9.86 -6.92
CA VAL A 258 15.11 11.22 -7.09
C VAL A 258 13.83 11.39 -6.28
N LEU A 259 12.88 10.45 -6.38
CA LEU A 259 11.64 10.46 -5.61
C LEU A 259 11.95 10.52 -4.09
N LEU A 260 12.80 9.65 -3.60
CA LEU A 260 13.18 9.58 -2.19
C LEU A 260 13.88 10.85 -1.69
N ARG A 261 14.71 11.50 -2.52
CA ARG A 261 15.35 12.78 -2.18
C ARG A 261 14.36 13.94 -2.12
N CYS A 262 13.38 13.97 -3.01
CA CYS A 262 12.37 15.03 -3.07
C CYS A 262 11.30 14.87 -1.98
N LYS A 263 10.80 13.65 -1.78
CA LYS A 263 9.72 13.37 -0.82
C LYS A 263 10.22 13.06 0.59
N GLY A 264 11.49 12.72 0.74
CA GLY A 264 12.08 12.31 2.02
C GLY A 264 11.41 11.07 2.62
N ALA A 265 11.75 10.82 3.87
CA ALA A 265 11.16 9.74 4.65
C ALA A 265 9.71 10.02 5.10
N ASP A 266 9.16 11.22 4.83
CA ASP A 266 7.86 11.64 5.36
C ASP A 266 6.70 11.47 4.38
N LYS A 267 6.98 11.51 3.07
CA LYS A 267 5.95 11.56 2.02
C LYS A 267 6.13 10.49 0.93
N ALA A 268 7.26 9.76 0.91
CA ALA A 268 7.42 8.58 0.07
C ALA A 268 6.65 7.40 0.67
N VAL A 269 5.95 6.63 -0.16
CA VAL A 269 5.14 5.47 0.23
C VAL A 269 5.52 4.28 -0.63
N ALA A 270 6.13 3.26 -0.05
CA ALA A 270 6.35 2.00 -0.73
C ALA A 270 5.04 1.22 -0.82
N ILE A 271 4.76 0.71 -1.99
CA ILE A 271 3.63 -0.18 -2.29
C ILE A 271 4.15 -1.41 -3.03
N THR A 272 3.38 -2.48 -3.02
CA THR A 272 3.71 -3.63 -3.86
C THR A 272 3.09 -3.53 -5.25
N ASP A 273 1.87 -3.07 -5.36
CA ASP A 273 1.09 -3.20 -6.59
C ASP A 273 1.14 -4.64 -7.11
N SER A 274 1.10 -5.60 -6.18
CA SER A 274 1.35 -7.00 -6.52
C SER A 274 0.12 -7.66 -7.14
N MET A 275 0.42 -8.61 -8.02
CA MET A 275 -0.55 -9.47 -8.69
C MET A 275 -0.48 -10.90 -8.13
N GLU A 276 -1.34 -11.81 -8.59
CA GLU A 276 -1.52 -13.13 -7.97
C GLU A 276 -0.26 -14.00 -7.93
N ALA A 277 0.73 -13.75 -8.80
CA ALA A 277 2.00 -14.48 -8.80
C ALA A 277 2.96 -14.08 -7.68
N ALA A 278 2.70 -12.97 -6.97
CA ALA A 278 3.58 -12.54 -5.88
C ALA A 278 3.71 -13.66 -4.82
N GLY A 279 4.96 -14.08 -4.56
CA GLY A 279 5.26 -15.20 -3.68
C GLY A 279 5.07 -16.60 -4.28
N LEU A 280 4.85 -16.70 -5.58
CA LEU A 280 4.74 -17.94 -6.36
C LEU A 280 5.89 -18.04 -7.40
N PRO A 281 6.15 -19.22 -7.98
CA PRO A 281 7.18 -19.40 -9.02
C PRO A 281 6.80 -18.73 -10.36
N ASP A 282 7.75 -18.65 -11.28
CA ASP A 282 7.50 -18.23 -12.67
C ASP A 282 6.40 -19.08 -13.32
N GLY A 283 5.57 -18.46 -14.17
CA GLY A 283 4.47 -19.16 -14.83
C GLY A 283 3.45 -18.23 -15.47
N GLU A 284 2.32 -18.82 -15.85
CA GLU A 284 1.17 -18.11 -16.40
C GLU A 284 0.16 -17.86 -15.26
N TYR A 285 -0.29 -16.62 -15.15
CA TYR A 285 -1.18 -16.11 -14.11
C TYR A 285 -2.23 -15.17 -14.69
N ALA A 286 -2.97 -14.46 -13.85
CA ALA A 286 -3.91 -13.46 -14.29
C ALA A 286 -3.82 -12.16 -13.45
N LEU A 287 -4.29 -11.06 -14.02
CA LEU A 287 -4.58 -9.81 -13.32
C LEU A 287 -5.87 -9.22 -13.87
N GLY A 288 -6.89 -9.09 -13.02
CA GLY A 288 -8.19 -8.59 -13.46
C GLY A 288 -8.80 -9.41 -14.62
N GLY A 289 -8.52 -10.73 -14.67
CA GLY A 289 -8.99 -11.64 -15.73
C GLY A 289 -8.19 -11.60 -17.03
N GLN A 290 -7.08 -10.84 -17.10
CA GLN A 290 -6.17 -10.82 -18.24
C GLN A 290 -4.99 -11.75 -17.99
N ALA A 291 -4.57 -12.53 -18.99
CA ALA A 291 -3.43 -13.43 -18.88
C ALA A 291 -2.12 -12.65 -18.74
N VAL A 292 -1.30 -13.06 -17.77
CA VAL A 292 -0.01 -12.45 -17.43
C VAL A 292 1.05 -13.54 -17.39
N THR A 293 2.15 -13.34 -18.12
CA THR A 293 3.33 -14.19 -18.03
C THR A 293 4.31 -13.62 -17.01
N VAL A 294 4.72 -14.42 -16.04
CA VAL A 294 5.72 -14.04 -15.01
C VAL A 294 7.03 -14.75 -15.26
N ARG A 295 8.11 -13.96 -15.33
CA ARG A 295 9.49 -14.45 -15.44
C ARG A 295 10.43 -13.65 -14.54
N GLY A 296 11.01 -14.29 -13.55
CA GLY A 296 11.85 -13.65 -12.54
C GLY A 296 11.06 -12.61 -11.73
N HIS A 297 11.37 -11.33 -11.93
CA HIS A 297 10.70 -10.22 -11.23
C HIS A 297 9.72 -9.44 -12.11
N GLU A 298 9.46 -9.90 -13.33
CA GLU A 298 8.61 -9.19 -14.30
C GLU A 298 7.29 -9.92 -14.53
N ALA A 299 6.18 -9.21 -14.42
CA ALA A 299 4.84 -9.64 -14.78
C ALA A 299 4.36 -8.82 -15.99
N ARG A 300 4.06 -9.49 -17.12
CA ARG A 300 3.72 -8.80 -18.38
C ARG A 300 2.48 -9.38 -19.04
N LEU A 301 1.63 -8.48 -19.58
CA LEU A 301 0.61 -8.83 -20.54
C LEU A 301 1.23 -9.35 -21.86
N HIS A 302 0.43 -9.97 -22.70
CA HIS A 302 0.87 -10.50 -24.01
C HIS A 302 1.49 -9.41 -24.94
N ASP A 303 1.07 -8.15 -24.82
CA ASP A 303 1.63 -7.03 -25.59
C ASP A 303 2.92 -6.44 -25.00
N GLY A 304 3.42 -7.02 -23.89
CA GLY A 304 4.63 -6.60 -23.19
C GLY A 304 4.42 -5.53 -22.11
N THR A 305 3.20 -5.03 -21.91
CA THR A 305 2.88 -4.07 -20.84
C THR A 305 3.12 -4.70 -19.48
N LEU A 306 3.76 -3.99 -18.55
CA LEU A 306 3.87 -4.42 -17.16
C LEU A 306 2.47 -4.46 -16.53
N ALA A 307 2.19 -5.49 -15.76
CA ALA A 307 0.87 -5.80 -15.22
C ALA A 307 0.96 -6.16 -13.74
N GLY A 308 1.02 -5.14 -12.90
CA GLY A 308 1.35 -5.29 -11.49
C GLY A 308 2.76 -5.82 -11.25
N SER A 309 3.10 -6.12 -10.02
CA SER A 309 4.40 -6.62 -9.62
C SER A 309 4.33 -8.01 -8.97
N VAL A 310 5.50 -8.60 -8.71
CA VAL A 310 5.66 -9.78 -7.84
C VAL A 310 6.42 -9.43 -6.55
N LEU A 311 6.51 -8.13 -6.24
CA LEU A 311 7.22 -7.59 -5.09
C LEU A 311 6.52 -7.96 -3.78
N LEU A 312 7.29 -8.26 -2.74
CA LEU A 312 6.82 -8.40 -1.37
C LEU A 312 7.21 -7.15 -0.55
N MET A 313 6.37 -6.72 0.41
CA MET A 313 6.71 -5.55 1.26
C MET A 313 8.06 -5.72 1.98
N ARG A 314 8.41 -6.92 2.44
CA ARG A 314 9.72 -7.17 3.07
C ARG A 314 10.89 -7.01 2.09
N GLN A 315 10.69 -7.31 0.80
CA GLN A 315 11.68 -7.05 -0.26
C GLN A 315 11.78 -5.56 -0.57
N ALA A 316 10.63 -4.86 -0.65
CA ALA A 316 10.61 -3.40 -0.81
C ALA A 316 11.40 -2.71 0.32
N PHE A 317 11.20 -3.13 1.57
CA PHE A 317 11.97 -2.66 2.73
C PHE A 317 13.48 -2.90 2.57
N GLN A 318 13.89 -4.11 2.20
CA GLN A 318 15.31 -4.44 1.98
C GLN A 318 15.91 -3.66 0.81
N ASN A 319 15.16 -3.48 -0.28
CA ASN A 319 15.58 -2.71 -1.45
C ASN A 319 15.81 -1.24 -1.12
N LEU A 320 15.02 -0.65 -0.22
CA LEU A 320 15.20 0.73 0.24
C LEU A 320 16.60 0.94 0.81
N MET A 321 17.12 0.01 1.60
CA MET A 321 18.46 0.08 2.18
C MET A 321 19.53 -0.35 1.16
N ALA A 322 19.41 -1.55 0.61
CA ALA A 322 20.48 -2.16 -0.18
C ALA A 322 20.64 -1.52 -1.57
N ARG A 323 19.54 -1.08 -2.20
CA ARG A 323 19.53 -0.59 -3.58
C ARG A 323 19.42 0.94 -3.65
N TYR A 324 18.62 1.54 -2.75
CA TYR A 324 18.33 2.97 -2.81
C TYR A 324 19.03 3.80 -1.74
N GLY A 325 19.81 3.16 -0.85
CA GLY A 325 20.71 3.80 0.11
C GLY A 325 19.98 4.56 1.23
N GLN A 326 18.76 4.14 1.57
CA GLN A 326 18.03 4.71 2.69
C GLN A 326 18.58 4.18 4.02
N THR A 327 18.46 4.99 5.09
CA THR A 327 18.71 4.48 6.44
C THR A 327 17.64 3.49 6.86
N PRO A 328 17.91 2.58 7.80
CA PRO A 328 16.87 1.67 8.31
C PRO A 328 15.64 2.39 8.83
N GLU A 329 15.80 3.50 9.54
CA GLU A 329 14.71 4.31 10.09
C GLU A 329 13.81 4.87 8.97
N ALA A 330 14.41 5.44 7.93
CA ALA A 330 13.68 5.93 6.76
C ALA A 330 12.94 4.79 6.05
N ALA A 331 13.59 3.64 5.86
CA ALA A 331 13.00 2.48 5.21
C ALA A 331 11.79 1.93 6.00
N VAL A 332 11.87 1.89 7.34
CA VAL A 332 10.74 1.50 8.18
C VAL A 332 9.57 2.45 7.96
N ARG A 333 9.77 3.77 8.07
CA ARG A 333 8.70 4.76 7.89
C ARG A 333 8.03 4.67 6.53
N ILE A 334 8.80 4.52 5.47
CA ILE A 334 8.32 4.43 4.08
C ILE A 334 7.44 3.19 3.84
N CYS A 335 7.68 2.09 4.58
CA CYS A 335 6.94 0.83 4.44
C CYS A 335 5.84 0.63 5.51
N THR A 336 5.74 1.49 6.52
CA THR A 336 4.85 1.29 7.67
C THR A 336 4.02 2.53 8.00
N GLU A 337 4.62 3.54 8.61
CA GLU A 337 3.93 4.75 9.06
C GLU A 337 3.38 5.59 7.89
N ASN A 338 4.19 5.83 6.86
CA ASN A 338 3.76 6.68 5.74
C ASN A 338 2.56 6.11 4.99
N PRO A 339 2.53 4.82 4.57
CA PRO A 339 1.32 4.26 3.98
C PRO A 339 0.12 4.35 4.93
N ALA A 340 0.27 4.11 6.24
CA ALA A 340 -0.82 4.26 7.21
C ALA A 340 -1.32 5.70 7.29
N ARG A 341 -0.41 6.69 7.42
CA ARG A 341 -0.74 8.12 7.44
C ARG A 341 -1.41 8.59 6.16
N SER A 342 -0.92 8.12 5.01
CA SER A 342 -1.44 8.51 3.69
C SER A 342 -2.88 8.10 3.44
N ILE A 343 -3.40 7.16 4.24
CA ILE A 343 -4.79 6.67 4.20
C ILE A 343 -5.57 6.96 5.48
N GLY A 344 -5.02 7.80 6.38
CA GLY A 344 -5.67 8.17 7.64
C GLY A 344 -5.90 6.99 8.60
N ALA A 345 -5.06 5.93 8.54
CA ALA A 345 -5.16 4.78 9.43
C ALA A 345 -4.41 5.02 10.74
N SER A 346 -5.08 4.84 11.86
CA SER A 346 -4.49 4.91 13.20
C SER A 346 -4.22 3.52 13.79
N GLY A 347 -3.19 3.39 14.63
CA GLY A 347 -2.83 2.14 15.29
C GLY A 347 -2.10 1.13 14.39
N PHE A 348 -1.60 1.58 13.25
CA PHE A 348 -0.76 0.83 12.31
C PHE A 348 0.50 1.62 11.97
N GLY A 349 1.56 0.90 11.59
CA GLY A 349 2.81 1.50 11.15
C GLY A 349 3.72 2.01 12.26
N THR A 350 3.33 1.88 13.53
CA THR A 350 4.10 2.30 14.71
C THR A 350 4.08 1.21 15.78
N ILE A 351 5.07 1.21 16.70
CA ILE A 351 5.05 0.40 17.93
C ILE A 351 4.68 1.33 19.08
N CYS A 352 3.44 1.25 19.55
CA CYS A 352 2.96 1.97 20.73
C CYS A 352 1.90 1.11 21.44
N VAL A 353 1.59 1.43 22.68
CA VAL A 353 0.50 0.73 23.40
C VAL A 353 -0.81 0.90 22.65
N GLY A 354 -1.48 -0.21 22.34
CA GLY A 354 -2.68 -0.26 21.52
C GLY A 354 -2.43 -0.54 20.04
N ALA A 355 -1.19 -0.43 19.55
CA ALA A 355 -0.84 -0.73 18.15
C ALA A 355 -1.14 -2.19 17.79
N ASN A 356 -1.55 -2.41 16.54
CA ASN A 356 -1.88 -3.74 16.03
C ASN A 356 -0.63 -4.56 15.68
N ALA A 357 -0.69 -5.88 15.94
CA ALA A 357 0.28 -6.86 15.46
C ALA A 357 -0.04 -7.25 13.99
N PRO A 358 0.91 -7.88 13.24
CA PRO A 358 2.17 -8.39 13.74
C PRO A 358 3.22 -7.30 13.92
N LEU A 359 4.21 -7.55 14.77
CA LEU A 359 5.51 -6.92 14.66
C LEU A 359 6.42 -7.83 13.82
N THR A 360 7.43 -7.26 13.17
CA THR A 360 8.37 -8.02 12.35
C THR A 360 9.73 -8.12 13.04
N ARG A 361 10.38 -9.29 12.94
CA ARG A 361 11.69 -9.58 13.54
C ARG A 361 12.76 -9.70 12.46
N TRP A 362 13.90 -9.04 12.67
CA TRP A 362 14.98 -8.97 11.71
C TRP A 362 16.33 -9.17 12.41
N GLY A 363 17.26 -9.86 11.74
CA GLY A 363 18.62 -10.02 12.21
C GLY A 363 19.41 -8.69 12.16
N LYS A 364 20.64 -8.72 12.67
CA LYS A 364 21.53 -7.53 12.72
C LYS A 364 21.89 -6.97 11.34
N ASP A 365 21.79 -7.77 10.32
CA ASP A 365 21.97 -7.44 8.89
C ASP A 365 20.66 -7.18 8.16
N PHE A 366 19.56 -7.00 8.89
CA PHE A 366 18.20 -6.93 8.36
C PHE A 366 17.80 -8.17 7.53
N ALA A 367 18.34 -9.35 7.85
CA ALA A 367 17.79 -10.61 7.36
C ALA A 367 16.45 -10.91 8.04
N TRP A 368 15.47 -11.31 7.24
CA TRP A 368 14.13 -11.66 7.72
C TRP A 368 14.15 -12.86 8.67
N LYS A 369 13.54 -12.72 9.84
CA LYS A 369 13.42 -13.79 10.86
C LYS A 369 11.97 -14.17 11.18
N GLY A 370 11.00 -13.50 10.60
CA GLY A 370 9.58 -13.80 10.79
C GLY A 370 8.79 -12.73 11.53
N ILE A 371 7.63 -13.11 12.01
CA ILE A 371 6.68 -12.25 12.71
C ILE A 371 6.63 -12.54 14.21
N LEU A 372 6.20 -11.54 14.97
CA LEU A 372 5.91 -11.60 16.41
C LEU A 372 4.46 -11.13 16.63
N GLY A 373 3.57 -12.02 17.15
CA GLY A 373 2.16 -11.69 17.40
C GLY A 373 1.19 -12.82 17.17
#